data_5453a89c81b1538526b08cc2ba3d6305
#
_entry.id   5453a89c81b1538526b08cc2ba3d6305
#
_cell.length_a   1.000
_cell.length_b   1.000
_cell.length_c   1.000
_cell.angle_alpha   90.00
_cell.angle_beta   90.00
_cell.angle_gamma   90.00
#
_symmetry.space_group_name_H-M   'P 1'
#
loop_
_entity.id
_entity.type
_entity.pdbx_description
1 polymer ?
#
loop_
_entity_poly.entity_id
_entity_poly.type
_entity_poly.pdbx_seq_one_letter_code
_entity_poly.pdbx_strand_id
1 'polypeptide(L)'
;MNNHHFVKMCRKSKLHMREISHFKYLQYFDTEEEKYITYKRVKEYKFNTTIPVEGTLREKNYFENDYDYKKDPRKYYCATFSLHPEETKIVMSLYWYGDYLISQKEFKKICSNKNFCFTKEQDEYYEGQYELRKKQKEIEERMKLLEKDFE
;
A
#
# COMPACT_ATOMS: atom_id res chain seq x y z
N MET A 1 -11.04 -4.66 13.92
CA MET A 1 -11.93 -4.25 12.78
C MET A 1 -12.17 -5.47 11.90
N ASN A 2 -13.41 -5.76 11.57
CA ASN A 2 -13.71 -6.83 10.61
C ASN A 2 -13.82 -6.31 9.18
N ASN A 3 -13.89 -7.22 8.22
CA ASN A 3 -13.92 -6.88 6.81
C ASN A 3 -15.14 -6.02 6.42
N HIS A 4 -16.31 -6.34 6.96
CA HIS A 4 -17.53 -5.58 6.71
C HIS A 4 -17.41 -4.11 7.17
N HIS A 5 -16.85 -3.89 8.35
CA HIS A 5 -16.64 -2.56 8.89
C HIS A 5 -15.59 -1.77 8.07
N PHE A 6 -14.52 -2.42 7.67
CA PHE A 6 -13.50 -1.84 6.81
C PHE A 6 -14.07 -1.37 5.47
N VAL A 7 -14.80 -2.24 4.78
CA VAL A 7 -15.42 -1.93 3.49
C VAL A 7 -16.40 -0.77 3.61
N LYS A 8 -17.25 -0.80 4.64
CA LYS A 8 -18.21 0.26 4.91
C LYS A 8 -17.53 1.61 5.14
N MET A 9 -16.44 1.61 5.89
CA MET A 9 -15.67 2.82 6.17
C MET A 9 -15.02 3.39 4.90
N CYS A 10 -14.44 2.55 4.07
CA CYS A 10 -13.85 2.97 2.79
C CYS A 10 -14.90 3.54 1.82
N ARG A 11 -16.04 2.88 1.71
CA ARG A 11 -17.15 3.34 0.85
C ARG A 11 -17.75 4.67 1.29
N LYS A 12 -17.70 4.96 2.59
CA LYS A 12 -18.18 6.22 3.18
C LYS A 12 -17.08 7.27 3.38
N SER A 13 -15.87 6.97 2.97
CA SER A 13 -14.74 7.90 3.12
C SER A 13 -15.02 9.22 2.42
N LYS A 14 -14.61 10.31 3.05
CA LYS A 14 -14.63 11.64 2.43
C LYS A 14 -13.53 11.82 1.40
N LEU A 15 -12.46 11.05 1.52
CA LEU A 15 -11.43 10.95 0.49
C LEU A 15 -11.93 10.02 -0.60
N HIS A 16 -11.83 10.45 -1.85
CA HIS A 16 -12.30 9.61 -2.97
C HIS A 16 -11.50 8.32 -3.07
N MET A 17 -12.14 7.20 -2.77
CA MET A 17 -11.55 5.87 -2.84
C MET A 17 -12.23 5.01 -3.89
N ARG A 18 -11.44 4.45 -4.77
CA ARG A 18 -11.92 3.50 -5.79
C ARG A 18 -11.80 2.08 -5.25
N GLU A 19 -12.91 1.37 -5.22
CA GLU A 19 -12.94 -0.04 -4.81
C GLU A 19 -12.37 -0.93 -5.92
N ILE A 20 -11.44 -1.79 -5.51
CA ILE A 20 -10.90 -2.87 -6.34
C ILE A 20 -11.12 -4.15 -5.55
N SER A 21 -11.86 -5.09 -6.11
CA SER A 21 -12.03 -6.39 -5.48
C SER A 21 -11.51 -7.49 -6.37
N HIS A 22 -10.84 -8.45 -5.77
CA HIS A 22 -10.35 -9.63 -6.46
C HIS A 22 -10.42 -10.84 -5.55
N PHE A 23 -10.35 -12.01 -6.15
CA PHE A 23 -10.26 -13.24 -5.40
C PHE A 23 -8.80 -13.67 -5.29
N LYS A 24 -8.42 -14.16 -4.12
CA LYS A 24 -7.17 -14.85 -3.92
C LYS A 24 -7.42 -16.24 -3.36
N TYR A 25 -6.48 -17.11 -3.56
CA TYR A 25 -6.53 -18.46 -3.02
C TYR A 25 -5.65 -18.56 -1.80
N LEU A 26 -6.20 -19.07 -0.71
CA LEU A 26 -5.38 -19.47 0.42
C LEU A 26 -4.69 -20.77 0.07
N GLN A 27 -3.40 -20.81 0.35
CA GLN A 27 -2.57 -21.98 0.09
C GLN A 27 -1.92 -22.43 1.39
N TYR A 28 -1.72 -23.71 1.52
CA TYR A 28 -0.92 -24.29 2.58
C TYR A 28 0.00 -25.37 2.03
N PHE A 29 1.09 -25.62 2.74
CA PHE A 29 2.05 -26.64 2.37
C PHE A 29 1.64 -27.98 2.97
N ASP A 30 1.45 -28.99 2.15
CA ASP A 30 1.18 -30.35 2.60
C ASP A 30 2.52 -31.05 2.85
N THR A 31 2.79 -31.40 4.11
CA THR A 31 4.05 -32.02 4.52
C THR A 31 4.18 -33.48 4.04
N GLU A 32 3.08 -34.18 3.82
CA GLU A 32 3.10 -35.56 3.31
C GLU A 32 3.39 -35.60 1.81
N GLU A 33 2.74 -34.68 1.06
CA GLU A 33 2.94 -34.59 -0.39
C GLU A 33 4.08 -33.65 -0.81
N GLU A 34 4.67 -32.93 0.13
CA GLU A 34 5.75 -31.95 -0.08
C GLU A 34 5.41 -30.91 -1.16
N LYS A 35 4.18 -30.45 -1.17
CA LYS A 35 3.72 -29.42 -2.13
C LYS A 35 2.74 -28.44 -1.50
N TYR A 36 2.58 -27.28 -2.16
CA TYR A 36 1.53 -26.32 -1.81
C TYR A 36 0.20 -26.76 -2.42
N ILE A 37 -0.82 -26.78 -1.58
CA ILE A 37 -2.19 -27.07 -1.99
C ILE A 37 -3.04 -25.81 -1.87
N THR A 38 -3.75 -25.48 -2.95
CA THR A 38 -4.73 -24.39 -2.91
C THR A 38 -5.94 -24.86 -2.10
N TYR A 39 -6.10 -24.21 -0.95
CA TYR A 39 -7.06 -24.63 0.07
C TYR A 39 -8.41 -23.94 -0.06
N LYS A 40 -8.42 -22.61 -0.20
CA LYS A 40 -9.65 -21.84 -0.17
C LYS A 40 -9.54 -20.58 -1.04
N ARG A 41 -10.60 -20.30 -1.79
CA ARG A 41 -10.77 -19.04 -2.50
C ARG A 41 -11.45 -18.02 -1.59
N VAL A 42 -10.82 -16.86 -1.40
CA VAL A 42 -11.36 -15.76 -0.61
C VAL A 42 -11.39 -14.47 -1.42
N LYS A 43 -12.40 -13.65 -1.18
CA LYS A 43 -12.51 -12.34 -1.79
C LYS A 43 -11.72 -11.34 -0.93
N GLU A 44 -10.82 -10.62 -1.58
CA GLU A 44 -10.08 -9.53 -0.95
C GLU A 44 -10.58 -8.20 -1.49
N TYR A 45 -10.80 -7.25 -0.59
CA TYR A 45 -11.20 -5.89 -0.94
C TYR A 45 -10.02 -4.94 -0.78
N LYS A 46 -9.79 -4.15 -1.81
CA LYS A 46 -8.79 -3.08 -1.80
C LYS A 46 -9.43 -1.78 -2.23
N PHE A 47 -8.97 -0.70 -1.64
CA PHE A 47 -9.43 0.65 -1.98
C PHE A 47 -8.23 1.51 -2.29
N ASN A 48 -8.23 2.14 -3.46
CA ASN A 48 -7.13 3.01 -3.86
C ASN A 48 -7.57 4.46 -3.94
N THR A 49 -6.62 5.33 -3.67
CA THR A 49 -6.78 6.77 -3.74
C THR A 49 -5.41 7.42 -3.96
N THR A 50 -5.41 8.72 -4.20
CA THR A 50 -4.18 9.52 -4.20
C THR A 50 -4.13 10.38 -2.96
N ILE A 51 -2.95 10.45 -2.34
CA ILE A 51 -2.72 11.26 -1.15
C ILE A 51 -1.63 12.28 -1.47
N PRO A 52 -1.95 13.57 -1.51
CA PRO A 52 -0.95 14.61 -1.76
C PRO A 52 -0.02 14.79 -0.56
N VAL A 53 1.11 15.43 -0.79
CA VAL A 53 2.04 15.86 0.26
C VAL A 53 1.79 17.34 0.59
N GLU A 54 1.89 17.69 1.86
CA GLU A 54 1.73 19.04 2.34
C GLU A 54 2.68 20.02 1.61
N GLY A 55 2.15 21.18 1.24
CA GLY A 55 2.91 22.21 0.53
C GLY A 55 3.04 21.97 -0.97
N THR A 56 2.53 20.87 -1.50
CA THR A 56 2.46 20.63 -2.95
C THR A 56 1.23 21.30 -3.54
N LEU A 57 1.30 21.66 -4.81
CA LEU A 57 0.15 22.22 -5.50
C LEU A 57 -0.92 21.13 -5.65
N ARG A 58 -2.07 21.38 -5.03
CA ARG A 58 -3.24 20.54 -5.20
C ARG A 58 -4.00 21.00 -6.40
N GLU A 59 -3.72 20.49 -7.57
CA GLU A 59 -4.67 20.71 -8.62
C GLU A 59 -5.79 19.71 -8.56
N LYS A 60 -6.90 20.27 -8.96
CA LYS A 60 -8.17 19.60 -9.05
C LYS A 60 -8.04 18.37 -9.92
N ASN A 61 -8.57 17.26 -9.41
CA ASN A 61 -8.93 16.11 -10.23
C ASN A 61 -7.79 15.36 -10.90
N TYR A 62 -6.93 14.74 -10.11
CA TYR A 62 -6.00 13.72 -10.59
C TYR A 62 -6.69 12.62 -11.40
N PHE A 63 -7.99 12.45 -11.22
CA PHE A 63 -8.79 11.43 -11.89
C PHE A 63 -9.42 11.91 -13.20
N GLU A 64 -9.52 13.21 -13.43
CA GLU A 64 -10.17 13.80 -14.61
C GLU A 64 -9.20 14.21 -15.70
N ASN A 65 -7.94 14.42 -15.38
CA ASN A 65 -6.92 14.82 -16.33
C ASN A 65 -5.90 13.72 -16.52
N ASP A 66 -5.41 13.55 -17.75
CA ASP A 66 -4.22 12.78 -18.06
C ASP A 66 -3.03 13.40 -17.36
N TYR A 67 -2.91 13.09 -16.07
CA TYR A 67 -1.89 13.65 -15.21
C TYR A 67 -0.55 12.96 -15.47
N ASP A 68 0.36 13.67 -16.11
CA ASP A 68 1.73 13.20 -16.31
C ASP A 68 2.61 13.63 -15.13
N TYR A 69 2.70 12.79 -14.11
CA TYR A 69 3.49 13.06 -12.92
C TYR A 69 5.01 13.07 -13.17
N LYS A 70 5.48 12.65 -14.33
CA LYS A 70 6.90 12.79 -14.72
C LYS A 70 7.25 14.24 -15.07
N LYS A 71 6.27 15.00 -15.54
CA LYS A 71 6.43 16.42 -15.89
C LYS A 71 6.04 17.36 -14.78
N ASP A 72 5.31 16.88 -13.78
CA ASP A 72 4.80 17.70 -12.69
C ASP A 72 5.65 17.51 -11.44
N PRO A 73 6.25 18.60 -10.89
CA PRO A 73 7.07 18.51 -9.69
C PRO A 73 6.29 18.28 -8.40
N ARG A 74 4.96 18.27 -8.46
CA ARG A 74 4.10 18.02 -7.28
C ARG A 74 4.23 16.59 -6.82
N LYS A 75 4.25 16.40 -5.50
CA LYS A 75 4.30 15.07 -4.90
C LYS A 75 2.92 14.60 -4.45
N TYR A 76 2.64 13.35 -4.74
CA TYR A 76 1.50 12.64 -4.19
C TYR A 76 1.78 11.13 -4.21
N TYR A 77 1.12 10.43 -3.33
CA TYR A 77 1.20 8.98 -3.28
C TYR A 77 -0.08 8.35 -3.80
N CYS A 78 0.06 7.37 -4.68
CA CYS A 78 -1.01 6.44 -4.98
C CYS A 78 -1.04 5.40 -3.85
N ALA A 79 -2.08 5.43 -3.05
CA ALA A 79 -2.20 4.58 -1.87
C ALA A 79 -3.32 3.54 -2.07
N THR A 80 -3.04 2.31 -1.69
CA THR A 80 -4.03 1.24 -1.65
C THR A 80 -4.18 0.76 -0.23
N PHE A 81 -5.43 0.63 0.23
CA PHE A 81 -5.76 0.16 1.57
C PHE A 81 -6.41 -1.20 1.51
N SER A 82 -5.97 -2.10 2.37
CA SER A 82 -6.57 -3.41 2.56
C SER A 82 -6.50 -3.81 4.03
N LEU A 83 -7.35 -4.75 4.42
CA LEU A 83 -7.35 -5.24 5.79
C LEU A 83 -6.27 -6.30 5.97
N HIS A 84 -5.44 -6.14 7.03
CA HIS A 84 -4.48 -7.16 7.39
C HIS A 84 -5.18 -8.45 7.81
N PRO A 85 -4.64 -9.64 7.50
CA PRO A 85 -5.26 -10.92 7.85
C PRO A 85 -5.63 -11.07 9.33
N GLU A 86 -4.89 -10.44 10.23
CA GLU A 86 -5.19 -10.44 11.67
C GLU A 86 -6.30 -9.45 12.07
N GLU A 87 -6.82 -8.68 11.13
CA GLU A 87 -7.93 -7.72 11.32
C GLU A 87 -7.71 -6.64 12.39
N THR A 88 -6.47 -6.44 12.83
CA THR A 88 -6.13 -5.43 13.84
C THR A 88 -5.54 -4.16 13.25
N LYS A 89 -4.95 -4.26 12.08
CA LYS A 89 -4.30 -3.15 11.38
C LYS A 89 -4.70 -3.10 9.93
N ILE A 90 -4.48 -1.96 9.32
CA ILE A 90 -4.73 -1.74 7.90
C ILE A 90 -3.38 -1.75 7.16
N VAL A 91 -3.33 -2.46 6.05
CA VAL A 91 -2.18 -2.41 5.14
C VAL A 91 -2.38 -1.22 4.21
N MET A 92 -1.47 -0.27 4.29
CA MET A 92 -1.38 0.84 3.36
C MET A 92 -0.22 0.57 2.41
N SER A 93 -0.53 0.31 1.14
CA SER A 93 0.47 0.10 0.09
C SER A 93 0.67 1.40 -0.66
N LEU A 94 1.83 1.99 -0.54
CA LEU A 94 2.21 3.18 -1.30
C LEU A 94 2.91 2.73 -2.57
N TYR A 95 2.37 3.12 -3.72
CA TYR A 95 2.92 2.76 -5.01
C TYR A 95 4.39 3.19 -5.12
N TRP A 96 5.28 2.26 -5.47
CA TRP A 96 6.73 2.36 -5.53
C TRP A 96 7.45 2.38 -4.17
N TYR A 97 6.75 2.69 -3.05
CA TYR A 97 7.39 2.90 -1.75
C TYR A 97 7.18 1.75 -0.76
N GLY A 98 6.28 0.82 -1.06
CA GLY A 98 6.08 -0.38 -0.26
C GLY A 98 4.84 -0.37 0.63
N ASP A 99 4.74 -1.42 1.45
CA ASP A 99 3.60 -1.68 2.31
C ASP A 99 3.89 -1.26 3.75
N TYR A 100 2.92 -0.61 4.38
CA TYR A 100 3.01 -0.13 5.75
C TYR A 100 1.78 -0.54 6.52
N LEU A 101 1.97 -0.99 7.76
CA LEU A 101 0.87 -1.25 8.67
C LEU A 101 0.52 0.04 9.40
N ILE A 102 -0.71 0.47 9.27
CA ILE A 102 -1.23 1.64 9.99
C ILE A 102 -2.30 1.22 10.99
N SER A 103 -2.43 2.00 12.05
CA SER A 103 -3.46 1.76 13.06
C SER A 103 -4.86 2.09 12.53
N GLN A 104 -5.88 1.52 13.16
CA GLN A 104 -7.27 1.86 12.86
C GLN A 104 -7.55 3.34 13.10
N LYS A 105 -6.90 3.94 14.10
CA LYS A 105 -7.03 5.37 14.41
C LYS A 105 -6.52 6.24 13.26
N GLU A 106 -5.35 5.94 12.72
CA GLU A 106 -4.80 6.64 11.57
C GLU A 106 -5.67 6.46 10.33
N PHE A 107 -6.14 5.26 10.11
CA PHE A 107 -7.03 4.95 8.99
C PHE A 107 -8.36 5.74 9.08
N LYS A 108 -8.95 5.81 10.27
CA LYS A 108 -10.15 6.63 10.51
C LYS A 108 -9.91 8.11 10.22
N LYS A 109 -8.75 8.62 10.59
CA LYS A 109 -8.35 10.00 10.32
C LYS A 109 -8.26 10.27 8.81
N ILE A 110 -7.68 9.35 8.05
CA ILE A 110 -7.60 9.45 6.59
C ILE A 110 -9.00 9.44 5.98
N CYS A 111 -9.84 8.49 6.34
CA CYS A 111 -11.19 8.34 5.80
C CYS A 111 -12.12 9.52 6.11
N SER A 112 -11.91 10.18 7.22
CA SER A 112 -12.78 11.27 7.69
C SER A 112 -12.43 12.65 7.15
N ASN A 113 -11.29 12.81 6.51
CA ASN A 113 -10.79 14.10 6.03
C ASN A 113 -10.69 14.16 4.51
N LYS A 114 -11.57 14.94 3.88
CA LYS A 114 -11.56 15.15 2.43
C LYS A 114 -10.23 15.74 1.91
N ASN A 115 -9.57 16.54 2.73
CA ASN A 115 -8.33 17.24 2.40
C ASN A 115 -7.10 16.58 3.05
N PHE A 116 -7.21 15.31 3.41
CA PHE A 116 -6.07 14.60 4.01
C PHE A 116 -4.86 14.63 3.08
N CYS A 117 -3.71 14.96 3.67
CA CYS A 117 -2.43 14.90 2.97
C CYS A 117 -1.35 14.42 3.94
N PHE A 118 -0.31 13.82 3.39
CA PHE A 118 0.88 13.53 4.18
C PHE A 118 1.61 14.82 4.53
N THR A 119 2.12 14.90 5.76
CA THR A 119 3.03 15.97 6.16
C THR A 119 4.37 15.79 5.46
N LYS A 120 5.18 16.85 5.44
CA LYS A 120 6.56 16.76 4.94
C LYS A 120 7.38 15.71 5.69
N GLU A 121 7.16 15.60 7.00
CA GLU A 121 7.83 14.59 7.83
C GLU A 121 7.45 13.16 7.42
N GLN A 122 6.18 12.92 7.14
CA GLN A 122 5.72 11.61 6.63
C GLN A 122 6.31 11.31 5.26
N ASP A 123 6.35 12.29 4.36
CA ASP A 123 6.96 12.15 3.04
C ASP A 123 8.43 11.76 3.15
N GLU A 124 9.20 12.47 3.96
CA GLU A 124 10.61 12.15 4.22
C GLU A 124 10.79 10.74 4.82
N TYR A 125 9.91 10.36 5.73
CA TYR A 125 9.93 9.03 6.32
C TYR A 125 9.73 7.93 5.27
N TYR A 126 8.71 8.05 4.42
CA TYR A 126 8.43 7.02 3.40
C TYR A 126 9.51 6.97 2.31
N GLU A 127 10.01 8.11 1.88
CA GLU A 127 11.13 8.17 0.94
C GLU A 127 12.40 7.56 1.55
N GLY A 128 12.68 7.85 2.80
CA GLY A 128 13.82 7.27 3.52
C GLY A 128 13.71 5.74 3.65
N GLN A 129 12.53 5.22 3.95
CA GLN A 129 12.28 3.78 4.02
C GLN A 129 12.44 3.12 2.65
N TYR A 130 12.00 3.75 1.60
CA TYR A 130 12.17 3.27 0.23
C TYR A 130 13.66 3.17 -0.15
N GLU A 131 14.43 4.22 0.11
CA GLU A 131 15.87 4.24 -0.17
C GLU A 131 16.62 3.17 0.65
N LEU A 132 16.24 3.00 1.91
CA LEU A 132 16.82 1.98 2.78
C LEU A 132 16.57 0.57 2.25
N ARG A 133 15.33 0.27 1.85
CA ARG A 133 14.94 -1.03 1.27
C ARG A 133 15.68 -1.29 -0.05
N LYS A 134 15.83 -0.27 -0.87
CA LYS A 134 16.57 -0.35 -2.13
C LYS A 134 18.03 -0.71 -1.92
N LYS A 135 18.68 -0.06 -0.96
CA LYS A 135 20.08 -0.37 -0.58
C LYS A 135 20.23 -1.78 -0.02
N GLN A 136 19.32 -2.22 0.84
CA GLN A 136 19.32 -3.57 1.38
C GLN A 136 19.20 -4.62 0.28
N LYS A 137 18.32 -4.39 -0.69
CA LYS A 137 18.16 -5.28 -1.85
C LYS A 137 19.40 -5.36 -2.70
N GLU A 138 20.06 -4.24 -2.96
CA GLU A 138 21.32 -4.18 -3.70
C GLU A 138 22.43 -4.96 -2.99
N ILE A 139 22.53 -4.83 -1.66
CA ILE A 139 23.49 -5.57 -0.84
C ILE A 139 23.22 -7.07 -0.91
N GLU A 140 21.98 -7.50 -0.77
CA GLU A 140 21.59 -8.92 -0.85
C GLU A 140 21.93 -9.52 -2.23
N GLU A 141 21.67 -8.77 -3.30
CA GLU A 141 22.01 -9.20 -4.66
C GLU A 141 23.51 -9.35 -4.86
N ARG A 142 24.33 -8.44 -4.32
CA ARG A 142 25.79 -8.53 -4.34
C ARG A 142 26.29 -9.72 -3.55
N MET A 143 25.72 -9.99 -2.38
CA MET A 143 26.09 -11.14 -1.56
C MET A 143 25.78 -12.46 -2.27
N LYS A 144 24.64 -12.56 -2.94
CA LYS A 144 24.29 -13.74 -3.76
C LYS A 144 25.27 -13.96 -4.91
N LEU A 145 25.70 -12.91 -5.57
CA LEU A 145 26.71 -13.00 -6.64
C LEU A 145 28.06 -13.47 -6.09
N LEU A 146 28.48 -12.97 -4.94
CA LEU A 146 29.72 -13.40 -4.28
C LEU A 146 29.67 -14.86 -3.86
N GLU A 147 28.56 -15.34 -3.31
CA GLU A 147 28.36 -16.74 -2.96
C GLU A 147 28.48 -17.66 -4.18
N LYS A 148 27.95 -17.25 -5.33
CA LYS A 148 28.08 -18.02 -6.57
C LYS A 148 29.52 -18.12 -7.06
N ASP A 149 30.34 -17.08 -6.87
CA ASP A 149 31.74 -17.08 -7.29
C ASP A 149 32.61 -18.01 -6.42
N PHE A 150 32.14 -18.38 -5.22
CA PHE A 150 32.82 -19.29 -4.32
C PHE A 150 32.34 -20.75 -4.39
N GLU A 151 31.32 -21.02 -5.15
CA GLU A 151 30.91 -22.39 -5.45
C GLU A 151 31.75 -22.91 -6.64
#